data_a71fb3a7159f4195b62f921f7f10d7d0
#
_entry.id   a71fb3a7159f4195b62f921f7f10d7d0
#
_cell.length_a   1.000
_cell.length_b   1.000
_cell.length_c   1.000
_cell.angle_alpha   90.00
_cell.angle_beta   90.00
_cell.angle_gamma   90.00
#
_symmetry.space_group_name_H-M   'P 1'
#
loop_
_entity.id
_entity.type
_entity.pdbx_description
1 polymer ?
#
loop_
_entity_poly.entity_id
_entity_poly.type
_entity_poly.pdbx_seq_one_letter_code
_entity_poly.pdbx_strand_id
1 'polypeptide(L)'
;MTLFDATRSFGGLDRLYGLGAAKAIRSAHVTVVGIGGVGSWCAEALARSGVGRLTLIDLDHVADSNINRQVHALSTTVGQAKVLAMKERIALINPECAVECIEDFVSPENWPAVLGRGALPDAVIDACDQVSAKLVIAHWAKSHKVPFVSVGAAGGKRFAHKVDVDDLSQVTHDPLLAQLRYRLRKHHGAPREGKKIGVLCVFSREAVAPPDASCAVEGDGTLNCHGYGSVVTVTATFGLCAVSAILNFLSDAFIKAKNNAII
;
A
#
# COMPACT_ATOMS: atom_id res chain seq x y z
N MET A 1 -20.16 -15.50 -22.98
CA MET A 1 -19.22 -14.71 -22.17
C MET A 1 -19.58 -13.24 -22.39
N THR A 2 -20.15 -12.56 -21.41
CA THR A 2 -20.47 -11.12 -21.51
C THR A 2 -19.14 -10.35 -21.59
N LEU A 3 -19.00 -9.46 -22.58
CA LEU A 3 -17.85 -8.55 -22.68
C LEU A 3 -17.78 -7.71 -21.40
N PHE A 4 -16.55 -7.48 -20.90
CA PHE A 4 -16.33 -6.59 -19.77
C PHE A 4 -16.77 -5.17 -20.13
N ASP A 5 -17.55 -4.55 -19.25
CA ASP A 5 -18.05 -3.19 -19.42
C ASP A 5 -17.56 -2.34 -18.22
N ALA A 6 -16.49 -1.60 -18.44
CA ALA A 6 -15.88 -0.73 -17.44
C ALA A 6 -16.84 0.35 -16.92
N THR A 7 -17.72 0.87 -17.78
CA THR A 7 -18.69 1.90 -17.39
C THR A 7 -19.70 1.35 -16.39
N ARG A 8 -20.17 0.13 -16.65
CA ARG A 8 -21.11 -0.57 -15.78
C ARG A 8 -20.43 -1.01 -14.47
N SER A 9 -19.20 -1.53 -14.58
CA SER A 9 -18.45 -2.06 -13.43
C SER A 9 -18.00 -0.93 -12.47
N PHE A 10 -17.59 0.22 -13.00
CA PHE A 10 -17.00 1.31 -12.20
C PHE A 10 -17.85 2.58 -12.16
N GLY A 11 -19.08 2.59 -12.68
CA GLY A 11 -19.98 3.76 -12.68
C GLY A 11 -20.33 4.31 -11.29
N GLY A 12 -20.11 3.55 -10.23
CA GLY A 12 -20.18 4.04 -8.85
C GLY A 12 -19.15 5.12 -8.54
N LEU A 13 -17.94 5.01 -9.10
CA LEU A 13 -16.90 6.02 -8.93
C LEU A 13 -17.24 7.32 -9.66
N ASP A 14 -17.88 7.23 -10.84
CA ASP A 14 -18.31 8.41 -11.59
C ASP A 14 -19.30 9.24 -10.80
N ARG A 15 -20.21 8.60 -10.06
CA ARG A 15 -21.15 9.30 -9.17
C ARG A 15 -20.50 9.88 -7.91
N LEU A 16 -19.45 9.22 -7.40
CA LEU A 16 -18.78 9.62 -6.16
C LEU A 16 -17.75 10.74 -6.40
N TYR A 17 -16.90 10.59 -7.42
CA TYR A 17 -15.78 11.52 -7.68
C TYR A 17 -16.07 12.51 -8.83
N GLY A 18 -17.15 12.29 -9.61
CA GLY A 18 -17.43 12.99 -10.85
C GLY A 18 -16.64 12.40 -12.04
N LEU A 19 -17.19 12.53 -13.25
CA LEU A 19 -16.68 11.88 -14.48
C LEU A 19 -15.20 12.14 -14.73
N GLY A 20 -14.75 13.39 -14.54
CA GLY A 20 -13.36 13.77 -14.80
C GLY A 20 -12.36 13.16 -13.84
N ALA A 21 -12.62 13.23 -12.53
CA ALA A 21 -11.75 12.65 -11.51
C ALA A 21 -11.77 11.11 -11.57
N ALA A 22 -12.93 10.50 -11.80
CA ALA A 22 -13.04 9.06 -12.00
C ALA A 22 -12.26 8.59 -13.24
N LYS A 23 -12.27 9.37 -14.33
CA LYS A 23 -11.42 9.11 -15.51
C LYS A 23 -9.94 9.20 -15.16
N ALA A 24 -9.53 10.19 -14.39
CA ALA A 24 -8.13 10.32 -13.93
C ALA A 24 -7.71 9.11 -13.10
N ILE A 25 -8.56 8.65 -12.17
CA ILE A 25 -8.32 7.41 -11.39
C ILE A 25 -8.15 6.21 -12.32
N ARG A 26 -9.02 6.04 -13.33
CA ARG A 26 -8.92 4.93 -14.28
C ARG A 26 -7.69 4.99 -15.20
N SER A 27 -7.14 6.17 -15.41
CA SER A 27 -5.91 6.33 -16.21
C SER A 27 -4.64 6.25 -15.39
N ALA A 28 -4.75 6.22 -14.06
CA ALA A 28 -3.61 6.30 -13.15
C ALA A 28 -2.77 5.02 -13.16
N HIS A 29 -1.48 5.20 -12.92
CA HIS A 29 -0.51 4.16 -12.62
C HIS A 29 -0.14 4.21 -11.15
N VAL A 30 -0.42 3.16 -10.39
CA VAL A 30 -0.10 3.05 -8.96
C VAL A 30 0.87 1.91 -8.73
N THR A 31 1.95 2.18 -8.00
CA THR A 31 2.90 1.15 -7.55
C THR A 31 2.57 0.73 -6.14
N VAL A 32 2.51 -0.59 -5.89
CA VAL A 32 2.37 -1.19 -4.56
C VAL A 32 3.62 -1.99 -4.25
N VAL A 33 4.33 -1.58 -3.19
CA VAL A 33 5.53 -2.25 -2.69
C VAL A 33 5.18 -3.10 -1.48
N GLY A 34 5.45 -4.39 -1.58
CA GLY A 34 5.02 -5.40 -0.61
C GLY A 34 3.58 -5.89 -0.86
N ILE A 35 3.42 -7.15 -1.32
CA ILE A 35 2.13 -7.79 -1.64
C ILE A 35 1.75 -8.81 -0.55
N GLY A 36 2.05 -8.43 0.69
CA GLY A 36 1.71 -9.21 1.88
C GLY A 36 0.30 -8.94 2.41
N GLY A 37 0.15 -9.01 3.75
CA GLY A 37 -1.14 -8.87 4.43
C GLY A 37 -1.88 -7.56 4.18
N VAL A 38 -1.16 -6.47 3.94
CA VAL A 38 -1.74 -5.15 3.65
C VAL A 38 -1.74 -4.87 2.15
N GLY A 39 -0.59 -5.04 1.48
CA GLY A 39 -0.46 -4.66 0.07
C GLY A 39 -1.31 -5.49 -0.88
N SER A 40 -1.62 -6.75 -0.56
CA SER A 40 -2.56 -7.55 -1.36
C SER A 40 -3.98 -6.94 -1.35
N TRP A 41 -4.43 -6.41 -0.23
CA TRP A 41 -5.69 -5.68 -0.13
C TRP A 41 -5.62 -4.30 -0.80
N CYS A 42 -4.45 -3.66 -0.81
CA CYS A 42 -4.26 -2.45 -1.61
C CYS A 42 -4.45 -2.74 -3.11
N ALA A 43 -3.79 -3.77 -3.63
CA ALA A 43 -3.90 -4.16 -5.04
C ALA A 43 -5.33 -4.56 -5.42
N GLU A 44 -6.02 -5.33 -4.56
CA GLU A 44 -7.45 -5.67 -4.71
C GLU A 44 -8.33 -4.42 -4.81
N ALA A 45 -8.17 -3.49 -3.85
CA ALA A 45 -8.99 -2.28 -3.79
C ALA A 45 -8.72 -1.33 -4.96
N LEU A 46 -7.48 -1.19 -5.41
CA LEU A 46 -7.13 -0.41 -6.60
C LEU A 46 -7.76 -0.99 -7.87
N ALA A 47 -7.69 -2.32 -8.05
CA ALA A 47 -8.33 -3.01 -9.17
C ALA A 47 -9.85 -2.80 -9.15
N ARG A 48 -10.51 -2.94 -7.98
CA ARG A 48 -11.95 -2.69 -7.80
C ARG A 48 -12.35 -1.23 -7.94
N SER A 49 -11.39 -0.33 -7.81
CA SER A 49 -11.57 1.10 -8.08
C SER A 49 -11.28 1.47 -9.54
N GLY A 50 -11.06 0.49 -10.40
CA GLY A 50 -10.87 0.69 -11.82
C GLY A 50 -9.52 1.33 -12.21
N VAL A 51 -8.50 1.32 -11.33
CA VAL A 51 -7.17 1.82 -11.66
C VAL A 51 -6.62 1.06 -12.86
N GLY A 52 -6.10 1.80 -13.86
CA GLY A 52 -5.77 1.25 -15.18
C GLY A 52 -4.40 0.59 -15.26
N ARG A 53 -3.46 0.96 -14.38
CA ARG A 53 -2.13 0.33 -14.34
C ARG A 53 -1.62 0.15 -12.93
N LEU A 54 -1.11 -1.04 -12.64
CA LEU A 54 -0.49 -1.39 -11.38
C LEU A 54 0.92 -1.95 -11.61
N THR A 55 1.89 -1.51 -10.80
CA THR A 55 3.17 -2.20 -10.63
C THR A 55 3.17 -2.83 -9.25
N LEU A 56 3.36 -4.13 -9.18
CA LEU A 56 3.39 -4.93 -7.95
C LEU A 56 4.82 -5.40 -7.71
N ILE A 57 5.39 -5.10 -6.54
CA ILE A 57 6.77 -5.45 -6.18
C ILE A 57 6.75 -6.31 -4.92
N ASP A 58 7.16 -7.56 -5.02
CA ASP A 58 7.33 -8.49 -3.89
C ASP A 58 8.15 -9.70 -4.37
N LEU A 59 9.11 -10.18 -3.59
CA LEU A 59 9.95 -11.34 -3.92
C LEU A 59 9.36 -12.66 -3.41
N ASP A 60 8.46 -12.61 -2.43
CA ASP A 60 7.97 -13.79 -1.73
C ASP A 60 6.98 -14.62 -2.55
N HIS A 61 6.83 -15.87 -2.11
CA HIS A 61 5.81 -16.80 -2.55
C HIS A 61 4.68 -16.92 -1.52
N VAL A 62 3.52 -17.32 -1.99
CA VAL A 62 2.35 -17.59 -1.14
C VAL A 62 2.64 -18.81 -0.26
N ALA A 63 2.44 -18.67 1.05
CA ALA A 63 2.55 -19.76 2.01
C ALA A 63 1.19 -20.02 2.70
N ASP A 64 0.99 -21.22 3.24
CA ASP A 64 -0.23 -21.58 4.00
C ASP A 64 -0.50 -20.60 5.14
N SER A 65 0.55 -20.16 5.83
CA SER A 65 0.45 -19.18 6.92
C SER A 65 -0.02 -17.79 6.48
N ASN A 66 -0.17 -17.54 5.18
CA ASN A 66 -0.67 -16.28 4.63
C ASN A 66 -2.19 -16.26 4.47
N ILE A 67 -2.85 -17.43 4.44
CA ILE A 67 -4.27 -17.59 4.14
C ILE A 67 -5.17 -16.75 5.06
N ASN A 68 -4.79 -16.60 6.31
CA ASN A 68 -5.57 -15.87 7.30
C ASN A 68 -5.65 -14.34 7.08
N ARG A 69 -4.84 -13.78 6.13
CA ARG A 69 -4.76 -12.31 5.99
C ARG A 69 -4.41 -11.77 4.60
N GLN A 70 -3.94 -12.58 3.67
CA GLN A 70 -3.58 -12.15 2.31
C GLN A 70 -4.66 -12.60 1.32
N VAL A 71 -5.22 -11.67 0.55
CA VAL A 71 -6.42 -11.94 -0.28
C VAL A 71 -6.16 -12.90 -1.44
N HIS A 72 -4.94 -12.99 -1.93
CA HIS A 72 -4.53 -13.90 -3.01
C HIS A 72 -4.05 -15.26 -2.49
N ALA A 73 -3.89 -15.40 -1.16
CA ALA A 73 -3.46 -16.66 -0.55
C ALA A 73 -4.65 -17.60 -0.42
N LEU A 74 -4.72 -18.59 -1.28
CA LEU A 74 -5.71 -19.65 -1.36
C LEU A 74 -4.97 -20.98 -1.39
N SER A 75 -5.66 -22.09 -1.05
CA SER A 75 -5.09 -23.43 -1.13
C SER A 75 -4.53 -23.75 -2.54
N THR A 76 -5.10 -23.14 -3.57
CA THR A 76 -4.70 -23.33 -4.97
C THR A 76 -3.54 -22.44 -5.42
N THR A 77 -3.18 -21.43 -4.64
CA THR A 77 -2.09 -20.48 -4.99
C THR A 77 -0.85 -20.63 -4.10
N VAL A 78 -0.87 -21.52 -3.10
CA VAL A 78 0.31 -21.82 -2.27
C VAL A 78 1.47 -22.26 -3.15
N GLY A 79 2.66 -21.65 -2.94
CA GLY A 79 3.87 -21.85 -3.73
C GLY A 79 4.02 -20.93 -4.95
N GLN A 80 2.96 -20.22 -5.35
CA GLN A 80 3.04 -19.24 -6.45
C GLN A 80 3.67 -17.92 -5.97
N ALA A 81 4.41 -17.21 -6.83
CA ALA A 81 4.89 -15.88 -6.52
C ALA A 81 3.71 -14.94 -6.20
N LYS A 82 3.81 -14.16 -5.10
CA LYS A 82 2.70 -13.31 -4.64
C LYS A 82 2.22 -12.33 -5.70
N VAL A 83 3.15 -11.72 -6.43
CA VAL A 83 2.83 -10.77 -7.49
C VAL A 83 2.06 -11.41 -8.64
N LEU A 84 2.39 -12.67 -9.00
CA LEU A 84 1.70 -13.41 -10.05
C LEU A 84 0.30 -13.86 -9.61
N ALA A 85 0.17 -14.41 -8.40
CA ALA A 85 -1.14 -14.76 -7.82
C ALA A 85 -2.07 -13.53 -7.75
N MET A 86 -1.52 -12.37 -7.41
CA MET A 86 -2.29 -11.14 -7.36
C MET A 86 -2.66 -10.63 -8.76
N LYS A 87 -1.77 -10.73 -9.75
CA LYS A 87 -2.06 -10.38 -11.16
C LYS A 87 -3.20 -11.20 -11.72
N GLU A 88 -3.20 -12.52 -11.51
CA GLU A 88 -4.29 -13.40 -11.96
C GLU A 88 -5.63 -13.00 -11.33
N ARG A 89 -5.61 -12.67 -10.04
CA ARG A 89 -6.79 -12.20 -9.33
C ARG A 89 -7.29 -10.85 -9.84
N ILE A 90 -6.40 -9.90 -10.12
CA ILE A 90 -6.74 -8.60 -10.71
C ILE A 90 -7.39 -8.77 -12.09
N ALA A 91 -6.90 -9.69 -12.91
CA ALA A 91 -7.47 -9.96 -14.23
C ALA A 91 -8.93 -10.43 -14.19
N LEU A 92 -9.36 -11.06 -13.08
CA LEU A 92 -10.76 -11.46 -12.85
C LEU A 92 -11.65 -10.30 -12.36
N ILE A 93 -11.05 -9.22 -11.86
CA ILE A 93 -11.75 -8.04 -11.32
C ILE A 93 -11.82 -6.92 -12.37
N ASN A 94 -10.66 -6.59 -12.93
CA ASN A 94 -10.46 -5.55 -13.92
C ASN A 94 -9.54 -6.06 -15.03
N PRO A 95 -10.08 -6.74 -16.05
CA PRO A 95 -9.29 -7.33 -17.12
C PRO A 95 -8.57 -6.29 -18.00
N GLU A 96 -8.98 -5.01 -17.92
CA GLU A 96 -8.32 -3.89 -18.63
C GLU A 96 -7.14 -3.30 -17.84
N CYS A 97 -6.93 -3.70 -16.58
CA CYS A 97 -5.81 -3.23 -15.79
C CYS A 97 -4.49 -3.83 -16.28
N ALA A 98 -3.57 -2.97 -16.70
CA ALA A 98 -2.20 -3.40 -17.03
C ALA A 98 -1.41 -3.67 -15.75
N VAL A 99 -1.05 -4.93 -15.49
CA VAL A 99 -0.32 -5.32 -14.29
C VAL A 99 1.10 -5.74 -14.63
N GLU A 100 2.06 -4.97 -14.13
CA GLU A 100 3.49 -5.28 -14.14
C GLU A 100 3.88 -5.94 -12.81
N CYS A 101 4.52 -7.10 -12.89
CA CYS A 101 5.00 -7.86 -11.72
C CYS A 101 6.51 -7.80 -11.65
N ILE A 102 7.03 -7.41 -10.50
CA ILE A 102 8.46 -7.35 -10.22
C ILE A 102 8.74 -8.27 -9.04
N GLU A 103 9.36 -9.42 -9.33
CA GLU A 103 9.78 -10.40 -8.33
C GLU A 103 11.12 -9.99 -7.74
N ASP A 104 11.11 -8.91 -6.96
CA ASP A 104 12.28 -8.38 -6.28
C ASP A 104 11.82 -7.67 -4.99
N PHE A 105 12.76 -7.31 -4.13
CA PHE A 105 12.49 -6.46 -2.97
C PHE A 105 13.13 -5.08 -3.18
N VAL A 106 12.51 -4.06 -2.60
CA VAL A 106 13.05 -2.70 -2.66
C VAL A 106 14.18 -2.53 -1.65
N SER A 107 15.29 -2.00 -2.11
CA SER A 107 16.44 -1.64 -1.29
C SER A 107 16.97 -0.25 -1.66
N PRO A 108 17.84 0.36 -0.82
CA PRO A 108 18.51 1.61 -1.19
C PRO A 108 19.35 1.52 -2.48
N GLU A 109 19.82 0.32 -2.83
CA GLU A 109 20.70 0.07 -3.97
C GLU A 109 19.94 -0.03 -5.29
N ASN A 110 18.66 -0.47 -5.25
CA ASN A 110 17.88 -0.69 -6.47
C ASN A 110 16.74 0.33 -6.68
N TRP A 111 16.35 1.09 -5.66
CA TRP A 111 15.30 2.11 -5.81
C TRP A 111 15.87 3.45 -6.34
N PRO A 112 15.27 4.11 -7.33
CA PRO A 112 14.03 3.74 -8.05
C PRO A 112 14.25 2.91 -9.33
N ALA A 113 15.46 2.44 -9.59
CA ALA A 113 15.81 1.71 -10.82
C ALA A 113 14.95 0.45 -11.04
N VAL A 114 14.47 -0.17 -9.96
CA VAL A 114 13.58 -1.33 -9.98
C VAL A 114 12.25 -1.05 -10.70
N LEU A 115 11.81 0.22 -10.79
CA LEU A 115 10.63 0.62 -11.56
C LEU A 115 10.85 0.60 -13.08
N GLY A 116 12.07 0.30 -13.52
CA GLY A 116 12.42 0.33 -14.95
C GLY A 116 12.56 1.76 -15.51
N ARG A 117 12.63 1.85 -16.86
CA ARG A 117 12.84 3.13 -17.57
C ARG A 117 11.53 3.81 -18.02
N GLY A 118 10.39 3.40 -17.49
CA GLY A 118 9.08 3.96 -17.83
C GLY A 118 8.81 5.32 -17.20
N ALA A 119 7.60 5.84 -17.43
CA ALA A 119 7.11 7.02 -16.72
C ALA A 119 6.98 6.72 -15.22
N LEU A 120 7.23 7.74 -14.39
CA LEU A 120 7.03 7.63 -12.95
C LEU A 120 5.56 7.24 -12.65
N PRO A 121 5.32 6.46 -11.59
CA PRO A 121 3.96 6.19 -11.16
C PRO A 121 3.28 7.48 -10.67
N ASP A 122 1.96 7.56 -10.86
CA ASP A 122 1.15 8.67 -10.35
C ASP A 122 1.00 8.64 -8.84
N ALA A 123 1.19 7.46 -8.23
CA ALA A 123 1.21 7.29 -6.77
C ALA A 123 1.94 6.01 -6.35
N VAL A 124 2.43 5.99 -5.10
CA VAL A 124 3.08 4.81 -4.49
C VAL A 124 2.45 4.49 -3.14
N ILE A 125 2.16 3.21 -2.92
CA ILE A 125 1.81 2.65 -1.61
C ILE A 125 2.97 1.76 -1.16
N ASP A 126 3.56 2.10 -0.03
CA ASP A 126 4.58 1.31 0.61
C ASP A 126 3.95 0.47 1.74
N ALA A 127 3.74 -0.81 1.47
CA ALA A 127 3.21 -1.81 2.40
C ALA A 127 4.27 -2.86 2.80
N CYS A 128 5.56 -2.58 2.57
CA CYS A 128 6.65 -3.44 3.02
C CYS A 128 6.93 -3.26 4.53
N ASP A 129 7.65 -4.19 5.12
CA ASP A 129 8.00 -4.18 6.55
C ASP A 129 9.46 -3.76 6.83
N GLN A 130 10.21 -3.39 5.79
CA GLN A 130 11.62 -3.02 5.89
C GLN A 130 11.82 -1.51 5.98
N VAL A 131 12.40 -1.04 7.09
CA VAL A 131 12.64 0.40 7.34
C VAL A 131 13.56 1.02 6.30
N SER A 132 14.54 0.28 5.77
CA SER A 132 15.46 0.77 4.72
C SER A 132 14.73 1.07 3.43
N ALA A 133 13.84 0.16 2.98
CA ALA A 133 12.99 0.36 1.82
C ALA A 133 12.03 1.54 2.03
N LYS A 134 11.32 1.58 3.17
CA LYS A 134 10.44 2.70 3.51
C LYS A 134 11.14 4.05 3.46
N LEU A 135 12.39 4.11 3.95
CA LEU A 135 13.17 5.34 3.98
C LEU A 135 13.48 5.86 2.58
N VAL A 136 13.98 4.99 1.70
CA VAL A 136 14.37 5.39 0.35
C VAL A 136 13.15 5.74 -0.50
N ILE A 137 12.05 5.00 -0.39
CA ILE A 137 10.80 5.30 -1.08
C ILE A 137 10.23 6.65 -0.62
N ALA A 138 10.11 6.86 0.70
CA ALA A 138 9.58 8.10 1.26
C ALA A 138 10.41 9.33 0.87
N HIS A 139 11.74 9.23 0.92
CA HIS A 139 12.63 10.31 0.49
C HIS A 139 12.47 10.61 -1.00
N TRP A 140 12.49 9.59 -1.83
CA TRP A 140 12.31 9.71 -3.28
C TRP A 140 10.95 10.30 -3.64
N ALA A 141 9.86 9.80 -3.08
CA ALA A 141 8.51 10.28 -3.36
C ALA A 141 8.35 11.76 -3.03
N LYS A 142 8.89 12.21 -1.88
CA LYS A 142 8.91 13.62 -1.52
C LYS A 142 9.72 14.48 -2.52
N SER A 143 10.89 14.02 -2.92
CA SER A 143 11.77 14.75 -3.85
C SER A 143 11.17 14.90 -5.24
N HIS A 144 10.40 13.89 -5.69
CA HIS A 144 9.75 13.87 -7.00
C HIS A 144 8.29 14.35 -6.95
N LYS A 145 7.77 14.72 -5.75
CA LYS A 145 6.38 15.14 -5.54
C LYS A 145 5.36 14.08 -5.98
N VAL A 146 5.72 12.81 -5.89
CA VAL A 146 4.81 11.69 -6.15
C VAL A 146 3.95 11.45 -4.91
N PRO A 147 2.61 11.41 -5.03
CA PRO A 147 1.70 11.01 -3.95
C PRO A 147 2.13 9.67 -3.34
N PHE A 148 2.23 9.65 -2.01
CA PHE A 148 2.82 8.52 -1.31
C PHE A 148 2.11 8.24 0.01
N VAL A 149 1.85 6.97 0.28
CA VAL A 149 1.34 6.48 1.57
C VAL A 149 2.26 5.38 2.07
N SER A 150 2.78 5.53 3.29
CA SER A 150 3.53 4.48 3.98
C SER A 150 2.65 3.78 5.01
N VAL A 151 2.63 2.47 4.99
CA VAL A 151 1.80 1.68 5.89
C VAL A 151 2.63 1.15 7.05
N GLY A 152 2.13 1.28 8.27
CA GLY A 152 2.73 0.75 9.47
C GLY A 152 2.55 -0.74 9.67
N ALA A 153 2.99 -1.23 10.82
CA ALA A 153 2.90 -2.64 11.20
C ALA A 153 1.48 -3.02 11.64
N ALA A 154 0.85 -3.95 10.91
CA ALA A 154 -0.48 -4.48 11.24
C ALA A 154 -0.43 -5.65 12.24
N GLY A 155 0.76 -6.23 12.50
CA GLY A 155 0.94 -7.32 13.46
C GLY A 155 0.71 -6.89 14.91
N GLY A 156 0.24 -7.83 15.75
CA GLY A 156 -0.06 -7.59 17.17
C GLY A 156 -1.25 -6.67 17.44
N LYS A 157 -2.16 -6.53 16.48
CA LYS A 157 -3.34 -5.64 16.55
C LYS A 157 -4.62 -6.41 16.25
N ARG A 158 -5.71 -6.05 16.95
CA ARG A 158 -7.01 -6.76 16.88
C ARG A 158 -8.16 -5.87 16.45
N PHE A 159 -8.07 -4.55 16.66
CA PHE A 159 -9.20 -3.62 16.52
C PHE A 159 -9.11 -2.82 15.21
N ALA A 160 -9.81 -3.28 14.18
CA ALA A 160 -9.86 -2.62 12.88
C ALA A 160 -10.31 -1.14 12.98
N HIS A 161 -11.25 -0.82 13.88
CA HIS A 161 -11.76 0.54 14.09
C HIS A 161 -10.75 1.51 14.73
N LYS A 162 -9.58 1.04 15.16
CA LYS A 162 -8.48 1.88 15.66
C LYS A 162 -7.46 2.25 14.57
N VAL A 163 -7.69 1.81 13.34
CA VAL A 163 -6.89 2.23 12.19
C VAL A 163 -7.12 3.71 11.91
N ASP A 164 -6.06 4.44 11.66
CA ASP A 164 -6.06 5.87 11.43
C ASP A 164 -5.10 6.25 10.31
N VAL A 165 -5.30 7.44 9.75
CA VAL A 165 -4.51 7.99 8.65
C VAL A 165 -4.06 9.40 9.01
N ASP A 166 -2.75 9.59 9.21
CA ASP A 166 -2.19 10.90 9.58
C ASP A 166 -0.75 11.05 9.09
N ASP A 167 -0.22 12.26 9.20
CA ASP A 167 1.20 12.54 8.95
C ASP A 167 2.10 11.74 9.89
N LEU A 168 3.24 11.29 9.40
CA LEU A 168 4.24 10.52 10.16
C LEU A 168 4.64 11.19 11.50
N SER A 169 4.52 12.52 11.60
CA SER A 169 4.80 13.25 12.85
C SER A 169 3.79 12.93 13.96
N GLN A 170 2.57 12.52 13.61
CA GLN A 170 1.46 12.22 14.52
C GLN A 170 1.30 10.72 14.83
N VAL A 171 2.04 9.86 14.13
CA VAL A 171 1.95 8.41 14.31
C VAL A 171 2.37 7.99 15.72
N THR A 172 1.55 7.18 16.36
CA THR A 172 1.78 6.58 17.68
C THR A 172 1.64 5.05 17.60
N HIS A 173 2.16 4.34 18.61
CA HIS A 173 1.97 2.88 18.77
C HIS A 173 2.43 2.02 17.56
N ASP A 174 3.34 2.56 16.75
CA ASP A 174 3.90 1.86 15.60
C ASP A 174 5.44 1.93 15.60
N PRO A 175 6.11 0.86 16.03
CA PRO A 175 7.58 0.84 16.08
C PRO A 175 8.25 0.98 14.72
N LEU A 176 7.63 0.43 13.64
CA LEU A 176 8.17 0.49 12.29
C LEU A 176 8.20 1.94 11.78
N LEU A 177 7.07 2.64 11.88
CA LEU A 177 6.95 4.04 11.49
C LEU A 177 7.74 4.98 12.43
N ALA A 178 7.88 4.63 13.71
CA ALA A 178 8.75 5.37 14.62
C ALA A 178 10.21 5.33 14.16
N GLN A 179 10.70 4.17 13.69
CA GLN A 179 12.04 4.05 13.10
C GLN A 179 12.17 4.83 11.78
N LEU A 180 11.16 4.79 10.91
CA LEU A 180 11.15 5.60 9.69
C LEU A 180 11.25 7.09 10.03
N ARG A 181 10.44 7.57 10.98
CA ARG A 181 10.48 8.96 11.47
C ARG A 181 11.85 9.34 11.98
N TYR A 182 12.46 8.49 12.81
CA TYR A 182 13.80 8.72 13.34
C TYR A 182 14.83 8.85 12.23
N ARG A 183 14.84 7.91 11.26
CA ARG A 183 15.81 7.90 10.15
C ARG A 183 15.63 9.09 9.20
N LEU A 184 14.39 9.49 8.86
CA LEU A 184 14.11 10.67 8.06
C LEU A 184 14.64 11.95 8.74
N ARG A 185 14.47 12.06 10.06
CA ARG A 185 15.03 13.19 10.83
C ARG A 185 16.54 13.19 10.88
N LYS A 186 17.16 12.03 11.03
CA LYS A 186 18.60 11.87 11.16
C LYS A 186 19.34 12.10 9.83
N HIS A 187 18.80 11.58 8.73
CA HIS A 187 19.53 11.51 7.46
C HIS A 187 18.99 12.43 6.37
N HIS A 188 17.73 12.87 6.47
CA HIS A 188 17.07 13.66 5.41
C HIS A 188 16.48 14.98 5.91
N GLY A 189 16.91 15.46 7.08
CA GLY A 189 16.51 16.77 7.60
C GLY A 189 15.00 16.94 7.84
N ALA A 190 14.25 15.85 8.06
CA ALA A 190 12.82 15.94 8.31
C ALA A 190 12.54 16.77 9.58
N PRO A 191 11.49 17.59 9.58
CA PRO A 191 11.22 18.52 10.68
C PRO A 191 10.96 17.80 11.99
N ARG A 192 11.33 18.49 13.08
CA ARG A 192 11.08 18.07 14.46
C ARG A 192 9.92 18.86 15.03
N GLU A 193 9.41 18.43 16.16
CA GLU A 193 8.42 19.09 17.03
C GLU A 193 7.31 19.89 16.32
N GLY A 194 6.08 19.37 16.38
CA GLY A 194 4.85 20.05 15.93
C GLY A 194 4.73 20.31 14.43
N LYS A 195 5.78 20.10 13.63
CA LYS A 195 5.75 20.30 12.18
C LYS A 195 5.50 19.00 11.44
N LYS A 196 4.65 19.05 10.42
CA LYS A 196 4.39 17.92 9.52
C LYS A 196 5.66 17.47 8.80
N ILE A 197 5.90 16.17 8.74
CA ILE A 197 6.98 15.57 7.98
C ILE A 197 6.63 15.50 6.49
N GLY A 198 5.33 15.44 6.17
CA GLY A 198 4.82 15.34 4.81
C GLY A 198 4.92 13.92 4.24
N VAL A 199 4.79 12.93 5.10
CA VAL A 199 4.62 11.51 4.76
C VAL A 199 3.31 11.06 5.38
N LEU A 200 2.32 10.77 4.55
CA LEU A 200 1.05 10.23 5.01
C LEU A 200 1.22 8.76 5.39
N CYS A 201 0.71 8.38 6.54
CA CYS A 201 0.84 7.02 7.07
C CYS A 201 -0.52 6.44 7.42
N VAL A 202 -0.67 5.12 7.17
CA VAL A 202 -1.75 4.32 7.75
C VAL A 202 -1.18 3.54 8.92
N PHE A 203 -1.77 3.66 10.08
CA PHE A 203 -1.32 3.02 11.32
C PHE A 203 -2.51 2.70 12.23
N SER A 204 -2.26 2.03 13.34
CA SER A 204 -3.31 1.82 14.35
C SER A 204 -2.93 2.54 15.65
N ARG A 205 -3.91 3.19 16.27
CA ARG A 205 -3.76 3.75 17.63
C ARG A 205 -3.76 2.69 18.73
N GLU A 206 -3.90 1.41 18.37
CA GLU A 206 -3.77 0.28 19.28
C GLU A 206 -2.29 -0.01 19.58
N ALA A 207 -1.96 -0.22 20.83
CA ALA A 207 -0.63 -0.70 21.20
C ALA A 207 -0.39 -2.11 20.63
N VAL A 208 0.86 -2.39 20.27
CA VAL A 208 1.23 -3.75 19.82
C VAL A 208 1.11 -4.72 20.99
N ALA A 209 0.27 -5.74 20.86
CA ALA A 209 0.16 -6.80 21.85
C ALA A 209 1.22 -7.89 21.57
N PRO A 210 1.92 -8.37 22.61
CA PRO A 210 2.81 -9.52 22.46
C PRO A 210 2.01 -10.77 22.04
N PRO A 211 2.67 -11.81 21.49
CA PRO A 211 2.06 -13.10 21.28
C PRO A 211 1.47 -13.65 22.60
N ASP A 212 0.38 -14.42 22.48
CA ASP A 212 -0.21 -15.09 23.63
C ASP A 212 0.78 -16.12 24.22
N ALA A 213 0.91 -16.15 25.53
CA ALA A 213 1.85 -17.03 26.22
C ALA A 213 1.60 -18.54 26.00
N SER A 214 0.39 -18.90 25.57
CA SER A 214 0.06 -20.29 25.19
C SER A 214 0.60 -20.71 23.82
N CYS A 215 1.03 -19.74 22.99
CA CYS A 215 1.67 -19.97 21.71
C CYS A 215 3.18 -20.02 21.91
N ALA A 216 3.79 -21.21 21.93
CA ALA A 216 5.24 -21.37 21.89
C ALA A 216 5.76 -20.99 20.51
N VAL A 217 5.96 -19.70 20.26
CA VAL A 217 6.61 -19.19 19.06
C VAL A 217 8.07 -18.93 19.40
N GLU A 218 8.98 -19.73 18.88
CA GLU A 218 10.39 -19.35 18.81
C GLU A 218 10.50 -18.18 17.83
N GLY A 219 10.31 -16.97 18.32
CA GLY A 219 10.39 -15.75 17.53
C GLY A 219 11.83 -15.22 17.50
N ASP A 220 12.28 -14.80 16.34
CA ASP A 220 13.57 -14.10 16.15
C ASP A 220 13.57 -12.66 16.69
N GLY A 221 12.52 -12.23 17.39
CA GLY A 221 12.39 -10.89 17.94
C GLY A 221 12.16 -9.79 16.89
N THR A 222 11.99 -10.13 15.63
CA THR A 222 11.71 -9.17 14.57
C THR A 222 10.24 -8.71 14.61
N LEU A 223 9.97 -7.48 14.15
CA LEU A 223 8.62 -6.91 14.06
C LEU A 223 7.78 -7.55 12.94
N ASN A 224 8.28 -8.63 12.33
CA ASN A 224 7.63 -9.36 11.27
C ASN A 224 6.36 -10.03 11.79
N CYS A 225 5.34 -10.12 10.95
CA CYS A 225 4.04 -10.73 11.27
C CYS A 225 4.12 -12.16 11.82
N HIS A 226 5.25 -12.83 11.64
CA HIS A 226 5.49 -14.19 12.12
C HIS A 226 5.58 -14.28 13.65
N GLY A 227 6.04 -13.21 14.35
CA GLY A 227 6.18 -13.21 15.80
C GLY A 227 4.95 -12.72 16.57
N TYR A 228 4.18 -11.78 16.00
CA TYR A 228 3.11 -11.08 16.74
C TYR A 228 1.69 -11.57 16.43
N GLY A 229 1.52 -12.38 15.40
CA GLY A 229 0.19 -12.74 14.88
C GLY A 229 -0.49 -11.57 14.17
N SER A 230 -1.44 -11.89 13.32
CA SER A 230 -2.20 -10.91 12.54
C SER A 230 -3.56 -11.47 12.11
N VAL A 231 -4.48 -10.59 11.79
CA VAL A 231 -5.84 -10.92 11.37
C VAL A 231 -6.29 -10.07 10.20
N VAL A 232 -7.06 -10.70 9.29
CA VAL A 232 -7.52 -10.04 8.05
C VAL A 232 -8.29 -8.74 8.32
N THR A 233 -9.09 -8.66 9.38
CA THR A 233 -9.87 -7.46 9.68
C THR A 233 -9.00 -6.22 9.89
N VAL A 234 -7.81 -6.37 10.44
CA VAL A 234 -6.85 -5.26 10.59
C VAL A 234 -6.08 -5.03 9.31
N THR A 235 -5.48 -6.08 8.72
CA THR A 235 -4.63 -5.94 7.54
C THR A 235 -5.40 -5.40 6.33
N ALA A 236 -6.62 -5.89 6.10
CA ALA A 236 -7.49 -5.38 5.05
C ALA A 236 -7.87 -3.91 5.27
N THR A 237 -8.22 -3.53 6.51
CA THR A 237 -8.55 -2.14 6.83
C THR A 237 -7.37 -1.20 6.57
N PHE A 238 -6.14 -1.60 6.93
CA PHE A 238 -4.95 -0.83 6.57
C PHE A 238 -4.84 -0.63 5.05
N GLY A 239 -5.01 -1.70 4.26
CA GLY A 239 -4.96 -1.64 2.80
C GLY A 239 -6.03 -0.74 2.21
N LEU A 240 -7.28 -0.87 2.68
CA LEU A 240 -8.40 -0.06 2.22
C LEU A 240 -8.22 1.43 2.56
N CYS A 241 -7.72 1.76 3.76
CA CYS A 241 -7.41 3.13 4.15
C CYS A 241 -6.29 3.73 3.28
N ALA A 242 -5.25 2.97 2.98
CA ALA A 242 -4.16 3.42 2.12
C ALA A 242 -4.66 3.74 0.70
N VAL A 243 -5.49 2.87 0.13
CA VAL A 243 -6.09 3.09 -1.20
C VAL A 243 -7.04 4.28 -1.19
N SER A 244 -7.88 4.42 -0.15
CA SER A 244 -8.76 5.59 -0.01
C SER A 244 -7.96 6.90 -0.08
N ALA A 245 -6.82 6.98 0.62
CA ALA A 245 -5.95 8.15 0.59
C ALA A 245 -5.40 8.41 -0.82
N ILE A 246 -4.94 7.38 -1.53
CA ILE A 246 -4.41 7.51 -2.90
C ILE A 246 -5.49 7.95 -3.88
N LEU A 247 -6.69 7.37 -3.84
CA LEU A 247 -7.81 7.77 -4.72
C LEU A 247 -8.18 9.23 -4.53
N ASN A 248 -8.18 9.73 -3.29
CA ASN A 248 -8.42 11.13 -2.99
C ASN A 248 -7.30 12.03 -3.51
N PHE A 249 -6.02 11.64 -3.37
CA PHE A 249 -4.92 12.39 -3.99
C PHE A 249 -5.04 12.51 -5.50
N LEU A 250 -5.39 11.42 -6.19
CA LEU A 250 -5.55 11.41 -7.65
C LEU A 250 -6.74 12.29 -8.08
N SER A 251 -7.85 12.23 -7.35
CA SER A 251 -9.02 13.10 -7.56
C SER A 251 -8.70 14.57 -7.36
N ASP A 252 -8.06 14.92 -6.24
CA ASP A 252 -7.71 16.30 -5.90
C ASP A 252 -6.70 16.89 -6.88
N ALA A 253 -5.73 16.10 -7.33
CA ALA A 253 -4.76 16.53 -8.35
C ALA A 253 -5.46 16.92 -9.67
N PHE A 254 -6.44 16.11 -10.10
CA PHE A 254 -7.25 16.42 -11.29
C PHE A 254 -8.04 17.73 -11.11
N ILE A 255 -8.72 17.90 -9.96
CA ILE A 255 -9.53 19.09 -9.68
C ILE A 255 -8.65 20.36 -9.67
N LYS A 256 -7.47 20.29 -9.05
CA LYS A 256 -6.51 21.41 -9.03
C LYS A 256 -6.01 21.75 -10.43
N ALA A 257 -5.64 20.74 -11.24
CA ALA A 257 -5.18 20.97 -12.60
C ALA A 257 -6.26 21.63 -13.47
N LYS A 258 -7.53 21.21 -13.32
CA LYS A 258 -8.66 21.82 -14.02
C LYS A 258 -8.87 23.28 -13.63
N ASN A 259 -8.81 23.61 -12.35
CA ASN A 259 -9.00 24.97 -11.86
C ASN A 259 -7.88 25.91 -12.34
N ASN A 260 -6.63 25.42 -12.41
CA ASN A 260 -5.51 26.19 -12.91
C ASN A 260 -5.53 26.40 -14.45
N ALA A 261 -6.28 25.57 -15.19
CA ALA A 261 -6.42 25.71 -16.66
C ALA A 261 -7.56 26.69 -17.06
N ILE A 262 -8.35 27.16 -16.09
CA ILE A 262 -9.48 28.10 -16.30
C ILE A 262 -9.05 29.55 -16.01
N ILE A 263 -7.89 29.76 -15.40
CA ILE A 263 -7.29 31.09 -15.13
C ILE A 263 -6.28 31.42 -16.22
#